data_42b20dddb1d79c85b2eec0b1ecf4ddf4
#
_entry.id   42b20dddb1d79c85b2eec0b1ecf4ddf4
#
_cell.length_a   1.000
_cell.length_b   1.000
_cell.length_c   1.000
_cell.angle_alpha   90.00
_cell.angle_beta   90.00
_cell.angle_gamma   90.00
#
_symmetry.space_group_name_H-M   'P 1'
#
loop_
_entity.id
_entity.type
_entity.pdbx_description
1 polymer ?
#
loop_
_entity_poly.entity_id
_entity_poly.type
_entity_poly.pdbx_seq_one_letter_code
_entity_poly.pdbx_strand_id
1 'polypeptide(L)'
;MERIALVTGGNRGIGYAACKGLAMAGLRVILGSRDAGRGILAAETLREEGVEVDTHQLDVTDQASVTSLNEFILTKYGRLDVLVNNAAVHLDSGKSFLNIPVDILHQTFEINLYGALRLCQTFIPLMKKHDYGRVVNVSSDMGALSKMSGRSGAYRTSKAALNALTRVIASEVRGSNIKVNTMSPGWVRTDMGGPSAPRSPEQGADTIVWLATLPDDGPSGGFFKDREPIAW
;
A
#
# COMPACT_ATOMS: atom_id res chain seq x y z
N MET A 1 20.16 -3.30 -13.01
CA MET A 1 18.96 -4.15 -13.21
C MET A 1 17.76 -3.30 -12.78
N GLU A 2 16.72 -3.23 -13.59
CA GLU A 2 15.51 -2.45 -13.30
C GLU A 2 14.76 -3.07 -12.11
N ARG A 3 14.30 -2.23 -11.17
CA ARG A 3 13.55 -2.68 -9.98
C ARG A 3 12.06 -2.75 -10.28
N ILE A 4 11.39 -3.80 -9.84
CA ILE A 4 9.98 -4.06 -10.09
C ILE A 4 9.16 -3.68 -8.86
N ALA A 5 8.16 -2.83 -9.05
CA ALA A 5 7.26 -2.35 -8.01
C ALA A 5 5.81 -2.77 -8.27
N LEU A 6 5.12 -3.26 -7.24
CA LEU A 6 3.68 -3.52 -7.25
C LEU A 6 2.97 -2.49 -6.37
N VAL A 7 1.94 -1.84 -6.91
CA VAL A 7 1.06 -0.93 -6.15
C VAL A 7 -0.37 -1.47 -6.17
N THR A 8 -0.91 -1.81 -5.00
CA THR A 8 -2.30 -2.28 -4.90
C THR A 8 -3.29 -1.10 -4.87
N GLY A 9 -4.42 -1.23 -5.55
CA GLY A 9 -5.37 -0.13 -5.68
C GLY A 9 -4.79 1.06 -6.45
N GLY A 10 -3.94 0.78 -7.45
CA GLY A 10 -3.21 1.78 -8.24
C GLY A 10 -4.05 2.56 -9.26
N ASN A 11 -5.32 2.21 -9.45
CA ASN A 11 -6.17 2.77 -10.49
C ASN A 11 -6.76 4.17 -10.17
N ARG A 12 -6.53 4.72 -8.99
CA ARG A 12 -7.02 6.06 -8.58
C ARG A 12 -6.30 6.61 -7.35
N GLY A 13 -6.51 7.91 -7.11
CA GLY A 13 -6.09 8.60 -5.88
C GLY A 13 -4.61 8.43 -5.55
N ILE A 14 -4.30 8.10 -4.28
CA ILE A 14 -2.92 7.95 -3.79
C ILE A 14 -2.19 6.83 -4.53
N GLY A 15 -2.87 5.70 -4.81
CA GLY A 15 -2.27 4.58 -5.53
C GLY A 15 -1.84 4.94 -6.95
N TYR A 16 -2.68 5.70 -7.68
CA TYR A 16 -2.34 6.23 -9.00
C TYR A 16 -1.12 7.16 -8.96
N ALA A 17 -1.12 8.11 -8.03
CA ALA A 17 0.00 9.02 -7.83
C ALA A 17 1.28 8.28 -7.41
N ALA A 18 1.16 7.21 -6.61
CA ALA A 18 2.29 6.34 -6.25
C ALA A 18 2.83 5.59 -7.48
N CYS A 19 1.96 5.03 -8.35
CA CYS A 19 2.40 4.42 -9.61
C CYS A 19 3.20 5.41 -10.46
N LYS A 20 2.67 6.62 -10.65
CA LYS A 20 3.34 7.69 -11.39
C LYS A 20 4.70 8.04 -10.77
N GLY A 21 4.72 8.31 -9.46
CA GLY A 21 5.94 8.71 -8.77
C GLY A 21 7.04 7.64 -8.78
N LEU A 22 6.67 6.36 -8.64
CA LEU A 22 7.62 5.23 -8.69
C LEU A 22 8.19 5.03 -10.10
N ALA A 23 7.36 5.13 -11.14
CA ALA A 23 7.82 5.04 -12.51
C ALA A 23 8.76 6.21 -12.88
N MET A 24 8.43 7.43 -12.46
CA MET A 24 9.31 8.59 -12.61
C MET A 24 10.63 8.46 -11.83
N ALA A 25 10.64 7.68 -10.75
CA ALA A 25 11.85 7.32 -10.01
C ALA A 25 12.64 6.16 -10.68
N GLY A 26 12.24 5.71 -11.87
CA GLY A 26 12.95 4.71 -12.66
C GLY A 26 12.63 3.25 -12.31
N LEU A 27 11.50 2.98 -11.65
CA LEU A 27 11.05 1.63 -11.39
C LEU A 27 10.07 1.15 -12.47
N ARG A 28 10.10 -0.13 -12.81
CA ARG A 28 9.02 -0.76 -13.58
C ARG A 28 7.84 -1.02 -12.64
N VAL A 29 6.69 -0.41 -12.93
CA VAL A 29 5.55 -0.44 -12.03
C VAL A 29 4.46 -1.37 -12.56
N ILE A 30 3.91 -2.19 -11.66
CA ILE A 30 2.71 -2.99 -11.87
C ILE A 30 1.58 -2.35 -11.08
N LEU A 31 0.60 -1.83 -11.79
CA LEU A 31 -0.62 -1.26 -11.25
C LEU A 31 -1.62 -2.38 -10.99
N GLY A 32 -1.82 -2.74 -9.72
CA GLY A 32 -2.84 -3.70 -9.30
C GLY A 32 -4.20 -3.01 -9.10
N SER A 33 -5.24 -3.51 -9.76
CA SER A 33 -6.61 -3.01 -9.64
C SER A 33 -7.61 -4.15 -9.53
N ARG A 34 -8.58 -4.06 -8.61
CA ARG A 34 -9.65 -5.07 -8.50
C ARG A 34 -10.49 -5.17 -9.76
N ASP A 35 -10.79 -4.04 -10.37
CA ASP A 35 -11.47 -3.92 -11.66
C ASP A 35 -10.42 -3.78 -12.77
N ALA A 36 -10.34 -4.77 -13.65
CA ALA A 36 -9.36 -4.81 -14.73
C ALA A 36 -9.53 -3.63 -15.70
N GLY A 37 -10.78 -3.27 -16.06
CA GLY A 37 -11.07 -2.16 -16.98
C GLY A 37 -10.61 -0.82 -16.41
N ARG A 38 -10.85 -0.56 -15.13
CA ARG A 38 -10.34 0.64 -14.46
C ARG A 38 -8.82 0.65 -14.36
N GLY A 39 -8.19 -0.51 -14.19
CA GLY A 39 -6.73 -0.63 -14.21
C GLY A 39 -6.14 -0.25 -15.57
N ILE A 40 -6.71 -0.78 -16.66
CA ILE A 40 -6.30 -0.47 -18.04
C ILE A 40 -6.46 1.02 -18.34
N LEU A 41 -7.62 1.60 -18.04
CA LEU A 41 -7.86 3.03 -18.26
C LEU A 41 -6.86 3.92 -17.51
N ALA A 42 -6.55 3.57 -16.25
CA ALA A 42 -5.57 4.31 -15.46
C ALA A 42 -4.15 4.22 -16.06
N ALA A 43 -3.77 3.06 -16.58
CA ALA A 43 -2.47 2.91 -17.26
C ALA A 43 -2.41 3.66 -18.59
N GLU A 44 -3.52 3.72 -19.34
CA GLU A 44 -3.62 4.53 -20.57
C GLU A 44 -3.47 6.02 -20.26
N THR A 45 -4.12 6.51 -19.21
CA THR A 45 -3.97 7.90 -18.74
C THR A 45 -2.51 8.19 -18.35
N LEU A 46 -1.86 7.28 -17.61
CA LEU A 46 -0.43 7.44 -17.27
C LEU A 46 0.45 7.48 -18.52
N ARG A 47 0.16 6.65 -19.52
CA ARG A 47 0.91 6.63 -20.78
C ARG A 47 0.77 7.93 -21.56
N GLU A 48 -0.42 8.55 -21.56
CA GLU A 48 -0.64 9.89 -22.14
C GLU A 48 0.18 10.97 -21.41
N GLU A 49 0.46 10.77 -20.12
CA GLU A 49 1.35 11.61 -19.33
C GLU A 49 2.84 11.25 -19.47
N GLY A 50 3.20 10.34 -20.40
CA GLY A 50 4.56 9.89 -20.65
C GLY A 50 5.11 8.87 -19.64
N VAL A 51 4.22 8.21 -18.87
CA VAL A 51 4.58 7.23 -17.83
C VAL A 51 4.03 5.85 -18.20
N GLU A 52 4.92 4.89 -18.43
CA GLU A 52 4.53 3.51 -18.72
C GLU A 52 4.44 2.66 -17.45
N VAL A 53 3.32 1.96 -17.29
CA VAL A 53 3.10 0.96 -16.24
C VAL A 53 2.46 -0.29 -16.83
N ASP A 54 2.75 -1.46 -16.24
CA ASP A 54 1.99 -2.66 -16.50
C ASP A 54 0.74 -2.71 -15.62
N THR A 55 -0.28 -3.45 -16.03
CA THR A 55 -1.49 -3.65 -15.22
C THR A 55 -1.73 -5.12 -14.95
N HIS A 56 -2.29 -5.43 -13.79
CA HIS A 56 -2.81 -6.75 -13.48
C HIS A 56 -4.07 -6.63 -12.64
N GLN A 57 -5.08 -7.48 -12.92
CA GLN A 57 -6.24 -7.57 -12.06
C GLN A 57 -5.81 -8.14 -10.70
N LEU A 58 -6.19 -7.46 -9.62
CA LEU A 58 -5.83 -7.86 -8.25
C LEU A 58 -6.95 -7.54 -7.27
N ASP A 59 -7.62 -8.57 -6.80
CA ASP A 59 -8.43 -8.50 -5.59
C ASP A 59 -7.59 -9.03 -4.40
N VAL A 60 -7.23 -8.14 -3.48
CA VAL A 60 -6.38 -8.47 -2.32
C VAL A 60 -7.10 -9.41 -1.32
N THR A 61 -8.42 -9.59 -1.45
CA THR A 61 -9.21 -10.50 -0.61
C THR A 61 -9.28 -11.91 -1.18
N ASP A 62 -8.90 -12.10 -2.45
CA ASP A 62 -8.94 -13.37 -3.15
C ASP A 62 -7.52 -13.97 -3.33
N GLN A 63 -7.29 -15.12 -2.71
CA GLN A 63 -6.02 -15.84 -2.81
C GLN A 63 -5.70 -16.28 -4.24
N ALA A 64 -6.71 -16.64 -5.04
CA ALA A 64 -6.49 -17.04 -6.43
C ALA A 64 -6.01 -15.85 -7.28
N SER A 65 -6.57 -14.65 -7.04
CA SER A 65 -6.13 -13.42 -7.68
C SER A 65 -4.67 -13.07 -7.31
N VAL A 66 -4.28 -13.25 -6.05
CA VAL A 66 -2.89 -13.03 -5.60
C VAL A 66 -1.94 -14.06 -6.23
N THR A 67 -2.36 -15.33 -6.35
CA THR A 67 -1.56 -16.38 -7.00
C THR A 67 -1.34 -16.08 -8.48
N SER A 68 -2.38 -15.69 -9.22
CA SER A 68 -2.28 -15.29 -10.63
C SER A 68 -1.32 -14.12 -10.84
N LEU A 69 -1.38 -13.11 -9.96
CA LEU A 69 -0.43 -11.99 -10.00
C LEU A 69 1.01 -12.46 -9.74
N ASN A 70 1.23 -13.37 -8.78
CA ASN A 70 2.55 -13.91 -8.50
C ASN A 70 3.12 -14.66 -9.71
N GLU A 71 2.32 -15.49 -10.38
CA GLU A 71 2.70 -16.19 -11.62
C GLU A 71 3.07 -15.21 -12.73
N PHE A 72 2.26 -14.16 -12.93
CA PHE A 72 2.58 -13.08 -13.86
C PHE A 72 3.92 -12.42 -13.57
N ILE A 73 4.18 -12.06 -12.29
CA ILE A 73 5.42 -11.41 -11.87
C ILE A 73 6.61 -12.35 -12.09
N LEU A 74 6.50 -13.62 -11.70
CA LEU A 74 7.57 -14.60 -11.87
C LEU A 74 7.90 -14.85 -13.35
N THR A 75 6.87 -14.98 -14.19
CA THR A 75 7.04 -15.25 -15.61
C THR A 75 7.64 -14.06 -16.37
N LYS A 76 7.18 -12.84 -16.06
CA LYS A 76 7.57 -11.65 -16.80
C LYS A 76 8.87 -11.03 -16.31
N TYR A 77 9.10 -11.05 -14.99
CA TYR A 77 10.19 -10.29 -14.34
C TYR A 77 11.14 -11.17 -13.51
N GLY A 78 10.67 -12.32 -13.03
CA GLY A 78 11.43 -13.22 -12.17
C GLY A 78 11.65 -12.67 -10.73
N ARG A 79 11.20 -11.44 -10.43
CA ARG A 79 11.44 -10.75 -9.16
C ARG A 79 10.37 -9.72 -8.82
N LEU A 80 10.24 -9.41 -7.54
CA LEU A 80 9.56 -8.21 -7.04
C LEU A 80 10.45 -7.52 -6.01
N ASP A 81 10.67 -6.22 -6.17
CA ASP A 81 11.57 -5.43 -5.33
C ASP A 81 10.82 -4.49 -4.38
N VAL A 82 9.66 -4.01 -4.80
CA VAL A 82 8.84 -3.06 -4.05
C VAL A 82 7.40 -3.53 -3.99
N LEU A 83 6.82 -3.56 -2.79
CA LEU A 83 5.41 -3.84 -2.56
C LEU A 83 4.77 -2.65 -1.83
N VAL A 84 3.82 -1.98 -2.48
CA VAL A 84 3.01 -0.92 -1.88
C VAL A 84 1.59 -1.45 -1.59
N ASN A 85 1.31 -1.76 -0.33
CA ASN A 85 -0.01 -2.13 0.16
C ASN A 85 -0.85 -0.87 0.38
N ASN A 86 -1.49 -0.37 -0.70
CA ASN A 86 -2.30 0.83 -0.69
C ASN A 86 -3.82 0.55 -0.75
N ALA A 87 -4.25 -0.60 -1.29
CA ALA A 87 -5.67 -0.95 -1.35
C ALA A 87 -6.31 -0.91 0.04
N ALA A 88 -7.37 -0.11 0.19
CA ALA A 88 -8.07 0.07 1.46
C ALA A 88 -9.50 0.55 1.26
N VAL A 89 -10.33 0.35 2.29
CA VAL A 89 -11.71 0.87 2.41
C VAL A 89 -11.91 1.57 3.75
N HIS A 90 -12.89 2.49 3.79
CA HIS A 90 -13.36 3.19 4.98
C HIS A 90 -14.89 3.12 5.01
N LEU A 91 -15.43 1.99 5.46
CA LEU A 91 -16.87 1.68 5.36
C LEU A 91 -17.71 2.29 6.49
N ASP A 92 -17.06 2.72 7.58
CA ASP A 92 -17.69 3.27 8.79
C ASP A 92 -17.39 4.77 9.00
N SER A 93 -17.16 5.52 7.91
CA SER A 93 -16.82 6.95 8.00
C SER A 93 -17.83 7.73 8.83
N GLY A 94 -17.36 8.40 9.88
CA GLY A 94 -18.16 9.23 10.79
C GLY A 94 -19.13 8.45 11.70
N LYS A 95 -19.28 7.12 11.55
CA LYS A 95 -20.20 6.31 12.36
C LYS A 95 -19.62 5.98 13.74
N SER A 96 -20.50 5.84 14.73
CA SER A 96 -20.13 5.31 16.05
C SER A 96 -19.76 3.83 15.96
N PHE A 97 -18.61 3.46 16.52
CA PHE A 97 -18.15 2.07 16.53
C PHE A 97 -19.08 1.12 17.29
N LEU A 98 -19.79 1.64 18.29
CA LEU A 98 -20.74 0.86 19.09
C LEU A 98 -22.02 0.48 18.31
N ASN A 99 -22.28 1.14 17.17
CA ASN A 99 -23.52 0.98 16.41
C ASN A 99 -23.31 0.42 14.99
N ILE A 100 -22.07 0.09 14.59
CA ILE A 100 -21.84 -0.54 13.29
C ILE A 100 -22.05 -2.07 13.37
N PRO A 101 -22.58 -2.71 12.31
CA PRO A 101 -22.58 -4.16 12.21
C PRO A 101 -21.15 -4.72 12.27
N VAL A 102 -20.96 -5.86 12.93
CA VAL A 102 -19.65 -6.56 13.00
C VAL A 102 -19.12 -6.91 11.61
N ASP A 103 -20.00 -7.17 10.65
CA ASP A 103 -19.61 -7.44 9.26
C ASP A 103 -18.84 -6.29 8.60
N ILE A 104 -19.11 -5.05 8.98
CA ILE A 104 -18.34 -3.89 8.53
C ILE A 104 -16.89 -3.98 9.03
N LEU A 105 -16.70 -4.43 10.26
CA LEU A 105 -15.37 -4.68 10.82
C LEU A 105 -14.66 -5.81 10.04
N HIS A 106 -15.34 -6.94 9.82
CA HIS A 106 -14.80 -8.07 9.06
C HIS A 106 -14.37 -7.63 7.65
N GLN A 107 -15.25 -6.97 6.89
CA GLN A 107 -14.94 -6.49 5.54
C GLN A 107 -13.76 -5.48 5.54
N THR A 108 -13.72 -4.60 6.54
CA THR A 108 -12.64 -3.61 6.65
C THR A 108 -11.29 -4.30 6.91
N PHE A 109 -11.25 -5.27 7.83
CA PHE A 109 -10.04 -6.02 8.15
C PHE A 109 -9.60 -6.90 6.99
N GLU A 110 -10.55 -7.53 6.28
CA GLU A 110 -10.28 -8.39 5.14
C GLU A 110 -9.47 -7.65 4.05
N ILE A 111 -9.84 -6.40 3.77
CA ILE A 111 -9.16 -5.59 2.75
C ILE A 111 -7.92 -4.92 3.34
N ASN A 112 -8.06 -4.21 4.47
CA ASN A 112 -7.02 -3.29 4.95
C ASN A 112 -5.87 -4.00 5.67
N LEU A 113 -6.10 -5.21 6.21
CA LEU A 113 -5.10 -5.97 6.97
C LEU A 113 -4.76 -7.30 6.30
N TYR A 114 -5.75 -8.18 6.11
CA TYR A 114 -5.48 -9.54 5.61
C TYR A 114 -5.02 -9.52 4.15
N GLY A 115 -5.54 -8.59 3.33
CA GLY A 115 -5.01 -8.38 1.97
C GLY A 115 -3.53 -8.01 1.96
N ALA A 116 -3.11 -7.09 2.82
CA ALA A 116 -1.70 -6.71 2.96
C ALA A 116 -0.84 -7.89 3.47
N LEU A 117 -1.35 -8.68 4.42
CA LEU A 117 -0.67 -9.86 4.94
C LEU A 117 -0.46 -10.91 3.84
N ARG A 118 -1.51 -11.24 3.05
CA ARG A 118 -1.40 -12.21 1.93
C ARG A 118 -0.31 -11.82 0.95
N LEU A 119 -0.25 -10.53 0.58
CA LEU A 119 0.77 -10.03 -0.33
C LEU A 119 2.17 -10.08 0.29
N CYS A 120 2.32 -9.74 1.55
CA CYS A 120 3.59 -9.87 2.26
C CYS A 120 4.05 -11.35 2.32
N GLN A 121 3.14 -12.29 2.63
CA GLN A 121 3.44 -13.72 2.66
C GLN A 121 3.83 -14.26 1.28
N THR A 122 3.24 -13.74 0.22
CA THR A 122 3.52 -14.15 -1.17
C THR A 122 4.87 -13.59 -1.65
N PHE A 123 5.14 -12.31 -1.41
CA PHE A 123 6.24 -11.62 -2.07
C PHE A 123 7.51 -11.45 -1.22
N ILE A 124 7.44 -11.48 0.11
CA ILE A 124 8.65 -11.41 0.95
C ILE A 124 9.58 -12.61 0.72
N PRO A 125 9.11 -13.86 0.54
CA PRO A 125 9.98 -14.97 0.16
C PRO A 125 10.71 -14.74 -1.17
N LEU A 126 10.05 -14.10 -2.15
CA LEU A 126 10.66 -13.74 -3.43
C LEU A 126 11.71 -12.63 -3.25
N MET A 127 11.43 -11.60 -2.43
CA MET A 127 12.40 -10.57 -2.08
C MET A 127 13.64 -11.14 -1.36
N LYS A 128 13.47 -12.12 -0.47
CA LYS A 128 14.57 -12.82 0.22
C LYS A 128 15.51 -13.53 -0.76
N LYS A 129 15.00 -14.12 -1.85
CA LYS A 129 15.83 -14.78 -2.89
C LYS A 129 16.78 -13.81 -3.59
N HIS A 130 16.40 -12.54 -3.68
CA HIS A 130 17.19 -11.49 -4.33
C HIS A 130 17.91 -10.57 -3.35
N ASP A 131 17.83 -10.86 -2.05
CA ASP A 131 18.35 -10.05 -0.94
C ASP A 131 18.05 -8.56 -1.10
N TYR A 132 16.84 -8.24 -1.54
CA TYR A 132 16.36 -6.87 -1.68
C TYR A 132 14.83 -6.82 -1.58
N GLY A 133 14.32 -5.88 -0.78
CA GLY A 133 12.88 -5.62 -0.71
C GLY A 133 12.55 -4.30 -0.02
N ARG A 134 11.52 -3.62 -0.51
CA ARG A 134 10.91 -2.44 0.14
C ARG A 134 9.41 -2.66 0.21
N VAL A 135 8.90 -2.83 1.42
CA VAL A 135 7.46 -2.98 1.68
C VAL A 135 6.94 -1.72 2.34
N VAL A 136 5.95 -1.09 1.71
CA VAL A 136 5.31 0.13 2.18
C VAL A 136 3.83 -0.15 2.45
N ASN A 137 3.43 -0.12 3.72
CA ASN A 137 2.04 -0.26 4.12
C ASN A 137 1.40 1.13 4.28
N VAL A 138 0.39 1.44 3.46
CA VAL A 138 -0.31 2.73 3.55
C VAL A 138 -1.34 2.68 4.68
N SER A 139 -0.95 3.25 5.81
CA SER A 139 -1.76 3.37 7.01
C SER A 139 -2.50 4.73 7.06
N SER A 140 -2.62 5.32 8.22
CA SER A 140 -3.28 6.60 8.48
C SER A 140 -2.88 7.15 9.84
N ASP A 141 -2.90 8.47 10.02
CA ASP A 141 -2.87 9.10 11.34
C ASP A 141 -3.95 8.54 12.28
N MET A 142 -5.09 8.10 11.70
CA MET A 142 -6.20 7.49 12.44
C MET A 142 -5.86 6.10 13.01
N GLY A 143 -4.79 5.45 12.53
CA GLY A 143 -4.27 4.19 13.05
C GLY A 143 -3.22 4.35 14.15
N ALA A 144 -2.77 5.58 14.44
CA ALA A 144 -1.88 5.83 15.55
C ALA A 144 -2.61 5.68 16.89
N LEU A 145 -2.11 4.85 17.81
CA LEU A 145 -2.71 4.66 19.13
C LEU A 145 -2.71 5.96 19.92
N SER A 146 -1.67 6.78 19.75
CA SER A 146 -1.56 8.12 20.37
C SER A 146 -2.63 9.11 19.90
N LYS A 147 -3.30 8.83 18.76
CA LYS A 147 -4.38 9.65 18.16
C LYS A 147 -5.71 8.92 18.11
N MET A 148 -5.85 7.80 18.84
CA MET A 148 -7.07 7.01 18.83
C MET A 148 -8.23 7.81 19.43
N SER A 149 -9.37 7.84 18.73
CA SER A 149 -10.58 8.57 19.16
C SER A 149 -11.83 7.85 18.69
N GLY A 150 -13.02 8.31 19.09
CA GLY A 150 -14.31 7.75 18.67
C GLY A 150 -14.58 7.94 17.19
N ARG A 151 -15.61 7.23 16.70
CA ARG A 151 -16.05 7.14 15.28
C ARG A 151 -15.03 6.48 14.35
N SER A 152 -15.51 5.94 13.23
CA SER A 152 -14.65 5.24 12.25
C SER A 152 -13.80 4.12 12.88
N GLY A 153 -14.38 3.38 13.86
CA GLY A 153 -13.63 2.43 14.67
C GLY A 153 -13.09 1.25 13.88
N ALA A 154 -13.84 0.75 12.88
CA ALA A 154 -13.37 -0.34 12.02
C ALA A 154 -12.14 0.09 11.21
N TYR A 155 -12.18 1.28 10.62
CA TYR A 155 -11.04 1.83 9.88
C TYR A 155 -9.84 2.05 10.81
N ARG A 156 -10.03 2.74 11.95
CA ARG A 156 -8.96 3.03 12.92
C ARG A 156 -8.28 1.76 13.40
N THR A 157 -9.06 0.78 13.86
CA THR A 157 -8.51 -0.48 14.38
C THR A 157 -7.82 -1.30 13.28
N SER A 158 -8.33 -1.29 12.05
CA SER A 158 -7.65 -1.97 10.93
C SER A 158 -6.30 -1.32 10.59
N LYS A 159 -6.19 0.01 10.65
CA LYS A 159 -4.93 0.73 10.41
C LYS A 159 -3.94 0.59 11.58
N ALA A 160 -4.42 0.52 12.82
CA ALA A 160 -3.59 0.19 13.98
C ALA A 160 -3.05 -1.26 13.88
N ALA A 161 -3.89 -2.21 13.47
CA ALA A 161 -3.47 -3.58 13.22
C ALA A 161 -2.44 -3.67 12.08
N LEU A 162 -2.59 -2.90 11.00
CA LEU A 162 -1.61 -2.80 9.91
C LEU A 162 -0.26 -2.23 10.40
N ASN A 163 -0.29 -1.26 11.32
CA ASN A 163 0.90 -0.73 11.98
C ASN A 163 1.60 -1.82 12.79
N ALA A 164 0.86 -2.61 13.57
CA ALA A 164 1.41 -3.74 14.33
C ALA A 164 1.98 -4.82 13.40
N LEU A 165 1.26 -5.19 12.33
CA LEU A 165 1.72 -6.12 11.29
C LEU A 165 3.05 -5.66 10.70
N THR A 166 3.20 -4.39 10.39
CA THR A 166 4.45 -3.80 9.86
C THR A 166 5.62 -4.05 10.81
N ARG A 167 5.43 -3.83 12.12
CA ARG A 167 6.46 -4.07 13.15
C ARG A 167 6.86 -5.53 13.25
N VAL A 168 5.88 -6.43 13.23
CA VAL A 168 6.11 -7.89 13.29
C VAL A 168 6.93 -8.33 12.08
N ILE A 169 6.47 -8.01 10.87
CA ILE A 169 7.17 -8.42 9.64
C ILE A 169 8.56 -7.81 9.57
N ALA A 170 8.74 -6.54 9.90
CA ALA A 170 10.07 -5.91 9.94
C ALA A 170 11.04 -6.63 10.89
N SER A 171 10.53 -7.14 12.02
CA SER A 171 11.33 -7.95 12.96
C SER A 171 11.71 -9.32 12.38
N GLU A 172 10.79 -9.99 11.66
CA GLU A 172 11.01 -11.32 11.05
C GLU A 172 11.96 -11.29 9.85
N VAL A 173 12.12 -10.13 9.20
CA VAL A 173 13.09 -9.97 8.10
C VAL A 173 14.38 -9.28 8.53
N ARG A 174 14.59 -9.10 9.84
CA ARG A 174 15.81 -8.50 10.36
C ARG A 174 17.04 -9.32 9.94
N GLY A 175 18.09 -8.63 9.51
CA GLY A 175 19.32 -9.28 9.01
C GLY A 175 19.32 -9.51 7.49
N SER A 176 18.18 -9.23 6.79
CA SER A 176 18.14 -9.18 5.32
C SER A 176 18.06 -7.73 4.82
N ASN A 177 18.33 -7.53 3.53
CA ASN A 177 18.16 -6.21 2.90
C ASN A 177 16.70 -5.91 2.53
N ILE A 178 15.75 -6.30 3.42
CA ILE A 178 14.33 -5.99 3.25
C ILE A 178 13.91 -4.96 4.28
N LYS A 179 13.36 -3.82 3.82
CA LYS A 179 12.83 -2.77 4.67
C LYS A 179 11.31 -2.78 4.63
N VAL A 180 10.67 -2.84 5.79
CA VAL A 180 9.21 -2.88 5.92
C VAL A 180 8.78 -1.72 6.79
N ASN A 181 8.05 -0.77 6.20
CA ASN A 181 7.63 0.44 6.88
C ASN A 181 6.15 0.72 6.64
N THR A 182 5.56 1.51 7.50
CA THR A 182 4.22 2.05 7.32
C THR A 182 4.24 3.56 7.26
N MET A 183 3.24 4.16 6.60
CA MET A 183 3.14 5.60 6.48
C MET A 183 1.69 6.09 6.56
N SER A 184 1.53 7.36 6.94
CA SER A 184 0.27 8.10 6.84
C SER A 184 0.37 9.11 5.69
N PRO A 185 -0.57 9.08 4.72
CA PRO A 185 -0.61 10.08 3.66
C PRO A 185 -1.17 11.45 4.11
N GLY A 186 -1.69 11.52 5.34
CA GLY A 186 -2.50 12.65 5.80
C GLY A 186 -3.91 12.63 5.21
N TRP A 187 -4.60 13.78 5.21
CA TRP A 187 -5.93 13.92 4.63
C TRP A 187 -5.83 14.39 3.17
N VAL A 188 -6.11 13.47 2.24
CA VAL A 188 -5.83 13.61 0.80
C VAL A 188 -7.12 13.65 -0.02
N ARG A 189 -7.20 14.54 -1.02
CA ARG A 189 -8.30 14.67 -1.97
C ARG A 189 -8.41 13.44 -2.87
N THR A 190 -9.24 12.52 -2.43
CA THR A 190 -9.58 11.25 -3.09
C THR A 190 -11.06 10.98 -2.85
N ASP A 191 -11.61 9.94 -3.46
CA ASP A 191 -12.99 9.51 -3.18
C ASP A 191 -13.22 9.22 -1.69
N MET A 192 -12.19 8.74 -0.99
CA MET A 192 -12.25 8.47 0.45
C MET A 192 -12.12 9.73 1.29
N GLY A 193 -11.25 10.65 0.92
CA GLY A 193 -10.95 11.85 1.71
C GLY A 193 -11.89 13.03 1.42
N GLY A 194 -12.56 12.99 0.27
CA GLY A 194 -13.47 14.06 -0.19
C GLY A 194 -12.73 15.29 -0.75
N PRO A 195 -13.51 16.21 -1.37
CA PRO A 195 -12.95 17.36 -2.09
C PRO A 195 -12.34 18.43 -1.16
N SER A 196 -12.76 18.47 0.12
CA SER A 196 -12.26 19.45 1.10
C SER A 196 -10.91 19.09 1.70
N ALA A 197 -10.33 17.92 1.35
CA ALA A 197 -9.02 17.53 1.88
C ALA A 197 -7.92 18.47 1.35
N PRO A 198 -6.98 18.90 2.22
CA PRO A 198 -5.99 19.92 1.85
C PRO A 198 -4.89 19.37 0.93
N ARG A 199 -4.60 18.07 0.99
CA ARG A 199 -3.47 17.47 0.27
C ARG A 199 -3.90 16.93 -1.10
N SER A 200 -3.03 17.07 -2.11
CA SER A 200 -3.21 16.38 -3.38
C SER A 200 -2.82 14.90 -3.28
N PRO A 201 -3.26 14.03 -4.21
CA PRO A 201 -2.79 12.65 -4.30
C PRO A 201 -1.27 12.51 -4.37
N GLU A 202 -0.59 13.40 -5.09
CA GLU A 202 0.88 13.43 -5.23
C GLU A 202 1.56 13.73 -3.89
N GLN A 203 1.05 14.70 -3.13
CA GLN A 203 1.53 14.99 -1.78
C GLN A 203 1.29 13.80 -0.83
N GLY A 204 0.19 13.07 -1.02
CA GLY A 204 -0.09 11.84 -0.26
C GLY A 204 0.84 10.68 -0.62
N ALA A 205 1.29 10.62 -1.88
CA ALA A 205 2.16 9.56 -2.39
C ALA A 205 3.66 9.81 -2.15
N ASP A 206 4.08 11.03 -1.84
CA ASP A 206 5.50 11.40 -1.71
C ASP A 206 6.27 10.50 -0.72
N THR A 207 5.73 10.27 0.46
CA THR A 207 6.35 9.39 1.45
C THR A 207 6.34 7.92 1.01
N ILE A 208 5.38 7.49 0.17
CA ILE A 208 5.37 6.14 -0.42
C ILE A 208 6.60 5.98 -1.33
N VAL A 209 6.82 6.94 -2.23
CA VAL A 209 7.94 6.92 -3.17
C VAL A 209 9.28 6.92 -2.41
N TRP A 210 9.41 7.79 -1.40
CA TRP A 210 10.60 7.83 -0.56
C TRP A 210 10.87 6.49 0.13
N LEU A 211 9.87 5.86 0.80
CA LEU A 211 10.03 4.57 1.46
C LEU A 211 10.33 3.42 0.49
N ALA A 212 9.76 3.47 -0.71
CA ALA A 212 9.96 2.49 -1.76
C ALA A 212 11.37 2.56 -2.40
N THR A 213 12.06 3.68 -2.26
CA THR A 213 13.39 3.93 -2.83
C THR A 213 14.48 4.07 -1.78
N LEU A 214 14.22 3.67 -0.54
CA LEU A 214 15.20 3.72 0.55
C LEU A 214 16.50 3.00 0.19
N PRO A 215 17.66 3.54 0.59
CA PRO A 215 18.93 2.85 0.49
C PRO A 215 18.98 1.62 1.43
N ASP A 216 20.03 0.83 1.31
CA ASP A 216 20.16 -0.43 2.05
C ASP A 216 20.34 -0.24 3.56
N ASP A 217 20.84 0.90 4.00
CA ASP A 217 20.95 1.33 5.39
C ASP A 217 19.72 2.11 5.90
N GLY A 218 18.68 2.24 5.06
CA GLY A 218 17.46 2.94 5.40
C GLY A 218 16.67 2.29 6.54
N PRO A 219 15.70 3.03 7.14
CA PRO A 219 14.91 2.58 8.28
C PRO A 219 14.02 1.38 7.92
N SER A 220 13.74 0.54 8.93
CA SER A 220 12.77 -0.55 8.85
C SER A 220 11.99 -0.65 10.17
N GLY A 221 10.70 -0.95 10.08
CA GLY A 221 9.79 -1.04 11.23
C GLY A 221 9.35 0.33 11.76
N GLY A 222 9.43 1.40 10.95
CA GLY A 222 9.01 2.76 11.30
C GLY A 222 7.62 3.12 10.80
N PHE A 223 7.04 4.16 11.41
CA PHE A 223 5.82 4.83 10.97
C PHE A 223 6.15 6.26 10.57
N PHE A 224 5.80 6.64 9.34
CA PHE A 224 6.25 7.90 8.73
C PHE A 224 5.10 8.75 8.19
N LYS A 225 5.32 10.06 8.18
CA LYS A 225 4.50 11.04 7.46
C LYS A 225 5.41 12.16 6.99
N ASP A 226 5.25 12.60 5.75
CA ASP A 226 6.08 13.66 5.15
C ASP A 226 7.60 13.36 5.30
N ARG A 227 7.95 12.06 5.14
CA ARG A 227 9.29 11.45 5.29
C ARG A 227 9.87 11.50 6.71
N GLU A 228 9.12 12.02 7.67
CA GLU A 228 9.52 12.10 9.08
C GLU A 228 8.86 10.99 9.91
N PRO A 229 9.55 10.43 10.92
CA PRO A 229 8.96 9.47 11.83
C PRO A 229 7.87 10.12 12.67
N ILE A 230 6.77 9.38 12.86
CA ILE A 230 5.66 9.81 13.73
C ILE A 230 5.36 8.75 14.80
N ALA A 231 4.66 9.17 15.86
CA ALA A 231 4.23 8.27 16.94
C ALA A 231 3.21 7.24 16.45
N TRP A 232 3.29 6.06 17.06
CA TRP A 232 2.37 4.92 16.83
C TRP A 232 0.99 5.15 17.44
#